data_5ca132a0104aef1e0c8b423f912a41dc
#
_entry.id   5ca132a0104aef1e0c8b423f912a41dc
#
_cell.length_a   1.000
_cell.length_b   1.000
_cell.length_c   1.000
_cell.angle_alpha   90.00
_cell.angle_beta   90.00
_cell.angle_gamma   90.00
#
_symmetry.space_group_name_H-M   'P 1'
#
loop_
_entity.id
_entity.type
_entity.pdbx_description
1 polymer ?
#
loop_
_entity_poly.entity_id
_entity_poly.type
_entity_poly.pdbx_seq_one_letter_code
_entity_poly.pdbx_strand_id
1 'polypeptide(L)'
;MGILGLTIQRTNGIPIVSKTWTDKLSSYSKTDSMLTAGFMSAITSFADSFDQNIDFIQLSPKEDPESNGISAVLNYFSDVMMICFAEPYLFLDKVNLKLKWIYENLIGKKLASLGAGNVFTLTPEEEMYIEDILFDKIARLLIDERKEQIISALEDIEKYFDQEDVQGFSINSFDNSVIFSYRIKEQELENLLCNMGKGGRVKDWELQYKPVWIDKTPWLISYTNSAVKIPVSSIISNGKEKSQTAEQLPYEEVPLYYYIITDTDCSIGPIMEKINRTLHPIFVDYKIDASKIDFEF
;
A
#
# COMPACT_ATOMS: atom_id res chain seq x y z
N MET A 1 -7.55 -5.39 -2.41
CA MET A 1 -6.67 -4.52 -3.23
C MET A 1 -6.79 -3.08 -2.72
N GLY A 2 -5.75 -2.56 -2.05
CA GLY A 2 -5.85 -1.29 -1.30
C GLY A 2 -5.79 -0.02 -2.17
N ILE A 3 -5.15 -0.07 -3.35
CA ILE A 3 -5.07 1.05 -4.30
C ILE A 3 -6.20 0.91 -5.32
N LEU A 4 -6.96 1.99 -5.53
CA LEU A 4 -8.17 2.00 -6.35
C LEU A 4 -8.00 2.69 -7.70
N GLY A 5 -7.14 3.73 -7.76
CA GLY A 5 -6.89 4.49 -8.97
C GLY A 5 -5.76 5.49 -8.82
N LEU A 6 -5.27 5.99 -9.95
CA LEU A 6 -4.23 7.01 -10.04
C LEU A 6 -4.62 8.05 -11.09
N THR A 7 -4.49 9.31 -10.74
CA THR A 7 -4.56 10.43 -11.67
C THR A 7 -3.28 11.24 -11.59
N ILE A 8 -2.67 11.53 -12.74
CA ILE A 8 -1.52 12.43 -12.87
C ILE A 8 -1.99 13.59 -13.72
N GLN A 9 -1.87 14.80 -13.22
CA GLN A 9 -2.33 16.00 -13.90
C GLN A 9 -1.33 17.15 -13.72
N ARG A 10 -1.37 18.10 -14.64
CA ARG A 10 -0.68 19.38 -14.47
C ARG A 10 -1.32 20.16 -13.32
N THR A 11 -0.58 21.05 -12.69
CA THR A 11 -1.11 21.96 -11.64
C THR A 11 -2.25 22.85 -12.12
N ASN A 12 -2.33 23.10 -13.45
CA ASN A 12 -3.44 23.82 -14.09
C ASN A 12 -4.68 22.93 -14.37
N GLY A 13 -4.71 21.69 -13.88
CA GLY A 13 -5.84 20.77 -14.00
C GLY A 13 -5.92 19.99 -15.31
N ILE A 14 -4.90 20.02 -16.18
CA ILE A 14 -4.89 19.21 -17.40
C ILE A 14 -4.46 17.77 -17.05
N PRO A 15 -5.32 16.76 -17.25
CA PRO A 15 -4.97 15.38 -16.96
C PRO A 15 -3.92 14.85 -17.95
N ILE A 16 -2.95 14.12 -17.45
CA ILE A 16 -1.92 13.41 -18.22
C ILE A 16 -2.25 11.92 -18.26
N VAL A 17 -2.55 11.35 -17.09
CA VAL A 17 -2.88 9.94 -16.90
C VAL A 17 -4.06 9.85 -15.96
N SER A 18 -5.03 8.98 -16.27
CA SER A 18 -6.09 8.61 -15.34
C SER A 18 -6.36 7.13 -15.49
N LYS A 19 -6.14 6.37 -14.41
CA LYS A 19 -6.29 4.91 -14.39
C LYS A 19 -7.07 4.48 -13.16
N THR A 20 -8.00 3.56 -13.37
CA THR A 20 -8.87 3.01 -12.33
C THR A 20 -8.77 1.49 -12.38
N TRP A 21 -8.56 0.84 -11.24
CA TRP A 21 -8.37 -0.61 -11.15
C TRP A 21 -9.55 -1.34 -10.50
N THR A 22 -10.54 -0.61 -10.00
CA THR A 22 -11.72 -1.21 -9.36
C THR A 22 -13.02 -0.51 -9.75
N ASP A 23 -14.11 -1.28 -9.74
CA ASP A 23 -15.46 -0.73 -9.97
C ASP A 23 -15.95 0.17 -8.83
N LYS A 24 -15.34 0.06 -7.63
CA LYS A 24 -15.63 0.99 -6.53
C LYS A 24 -15.45 2.43 -6.94
N LEU A 25 -14.36 2.73 -7.64
CA LEU A 25 -14.09 4.09 -8.10
C LEU A 25 -14.99 4.50 -9.29
N SER A 26 -15.40 3.56 -10.13
CA SER A 26 -16.30 3.83 -11.26
C SER A 26 -17.69 4.26 -10.80
N SER A 27 -18.17 3.76 -9.67
CA SER A 27 -19.42 4.23 -9.04
C SER A 27 -19.30 5.65 -8.47
N TYR A 28 -18.09 6.06 -8.06
CA TYR A 28 -17.79 7.43 -7.63
C TYR A 28 -17.43 8.35 -8.81
N SER A 29 -16.85 7.80 -9.88
CA SER A 29 -16.38 8.56 -11.06
C SER A 29 -17.34 8.48 -12.25
N LYS A 30 -18.65 8.62 -12.05
CA LYS A 30 -19.55 9.05 -13.15
C LYS A 30 -19.17 10.44 -13.70
N THR A 31 -18.15 11.03 -13.12
CA THR A 31 -17.64 12.36 -13.41
C THR A 31 -16.49 12.23 -14.41
N ASP A 32 -16.55 13.00 -15.47
CA ASP A 32 -15.47 13.15 -16.45
C ASP A 32 -14.12 13.42 -15.73
N SER A 33 -13.05 12.79 -16.18
CA SER A 33 -11.69 13.00 -15.64
C SER A 33 -11.27 14.47 -15.62
N MET A 34 -11.75 15.27 -16.57
CA MET A 34 -11.55 16.73 -16.61
C MET A 34 -12.24 17.45 -15.43
N LEU A 35 -13.45 17.04 -15.06
CA LEU A 35 -14.16 17.64 -13.93
C LEU A 35 -13.49 17.29 -12.61
N THR A 36 -13.03 16.04 -12.46
CA THR A 36 -12.26 15.61 -11.29
C THR A 36 -10.95 16.39 -11.18
N ALA A 37 -10.22 16.53 -12.28
CA ALA A 37 -8.97 17.27 -12.33
C ALA A 37 -9.19 18.77 -12.01
N GLY A 38 -10.23 19.37 -12.59
CA GLY A 38 -10.61 20.77 -12.31
C GLY A 38 -11.00 20.99 -10.84
N PHE A 39 -11.77 20.08 -10.26
CA PHE A 39 -12.13 20.13 -8.84
C PHE A 39 -10.92 20.04 -7.93
N MET A 40 -10.00 19.10 -8.19
CA MET A 40 -8.76 18.96 -7.41
C MET A 40 -7.88 20.19 -7.52
N SER A 41 -7.74 20.78 -8.71
CA SER A 41 -7.01 22.05 -8.88
C SER A 41 -7.64 23.20 -8.11
N ALA A 42 -8.98 23.29 -8.08
CA ALA A 42 -9.67 24.32 -7.32
C ALA A 42 -9.45 24.19 -5.80
N ILE A 43 -9.53 22.96 -5.27
CA ILE A 43 -9.26 22.68 -3.85
C ILE A 43 -7.80 23.03 -3.50
N THR A 44 -6.85 22.67 -4.37
CA THR A 44 -5.44 23.00 -4.19
C THR A 44 -5.24 24.51 -4.16
N SER A 45 -5.77 25.24 -5.15
CA SER A 45 -5.67 26.70 -5.20
C SER A 45 -6.30 27.37 -3.98
N PHE A 46 -7.36 26.77 -3.43
CA PHE A 46 -7.96 27.23 -2.17
C PHE A 46 -6.99 27.04 -1.00
N ALA A 47 -6.34 25.88 -0.86
CA ALA A 47 -5.36 25.63 0.19
C ALA A 47 -4.14 26.54 0.06
N ASP A 48 -3.64 26.75 -1.16
CA ASP A 48 -2.53 27.66 -1.46
C ASP A 48 -2.83 29.10 -1.01
N SER A 49 -4.10 29.53 -1.05
CA SER A 49 -4.50 30.86 -0.57
C SER A 49 -4.31 31.05 0.94
N PHE A 50 -4.13 29.95 1.69
CA PHE A 50 -3.81 29.92 3.11
C PHE A 50 -2.37 29.51 3.40
N ASP A 51 -1.53 29.42 2.37
CA ASP A 51 -0.14 28.94 2.47
C ASP A 51 -0.07 27.51 3.06
N GLN A 52 -1.01 26.66 2.64
CA GLN A 52 -1.14 25.27 3.10
C GLN A 52 -1.20 24.30 1.92
N ASN A 53 -0.74 23.07 2.15
CA ASN A 53 -0.90 21.95 1.22
C ASN A 53 -1.97 20.99 1.73
N ILE A 54 -2.64 20.29 0.80
CA ILE A 54 -3.55 19.19 1.12
C ILE A 54 -2.84 17.89 0.80
N ASP A 55 -2.51 17.12 1.83
CA ASP A 55 -1.84 15.82 1.66
C ASP A 55 -2.83 14.71 1.33
N PHE A 56 -4.06 14.78 1.86
CA PHE A 56 -5.11 13.80 1.58
C PHE A 56 -6.52 14.39 1.79
N ILE A 57 -7.49 13.80 1.08
CA ILE A 57 -8.92 14.08 1.22
C ILE A 57 -9.61 12.75 1.49
N GLN A 58 -10.48 12.70 2.50
CA GLN A 58 -11.33 11.55 2.75
C GLN A 58 -12.72 11.80 2.17
N LEU A 59 -13.19 10.86 1.37
CA LEU A 59 -14.50 10.89 0.72
C LEU A 59 -15.38 9.83 1.38
N SER A 60 -16.52 10.22 1.95
CA SER A 60 -17.49 9.32 2.55
C SER A 60 -18.70 9.18 1.63
N PRO A 61 -19.29 7.97 1.49
CA PRO A 61 -20.53 7.80 0.73
C PRO A 61 -21.69 8.58 1.34
N LYS A 62 -22.53 9.16 0.49
CA LYS A 62 -23.71 9.92 0.96
C LYS A 62 -24.82 9.01 1.50
N GLU A 63 -24.97 7.84 0.90
CA GLU A 63 -26.07 6.91 1.17
C GLU A 63 -25.77 5.97 2.36
N ASP A 64 -24.51 5.79 2.69
CA ASP A 64 -24.06 4.97 3.81
C ASP A 64 -22.85 5.64 4.49
N PRO A 65 -23.12 6.56 5.44
CA PRO A 65 -22.05 7.26 6.17
C PRO A 65 -21.20 6.33 7.05
N GLU A 66 -21.71 5.14 7.39
CA GLU A 66 -20.99 4.14 8.18
C GLU A 66 -20.09 3.28 7.31
N SER A 67 -20.28 3.28 5.98
CA SER A 67 -19.37 2.58 5.08
C SER A 67 -18.03 3.29 5.00
N ASN A 68 -16.99 2.48 4.88
CA ASN A 68 -15.63 2.97 4.72
C ASN A 68 -15.50 3.70 3.38
N GLY A 69 -15.21 4.99 3.44
CA GLY A 69 -15.05 5.84 2.27
C GLY A 69 -13.75 5.54 1.48
N ILE A 70 -13.34 6.50 0.67
CA ILE A 70 -12.12 6.45 -0.13
C ILE A 70 -11.21 7.59 0.33
N SER A 71 -9.90 7.32 0.43
CA SER A 71 -8.89 8.35 0.64
C SER A 71 -8.26 8.74 -0.70
N ALA A 72 -8.23 10.03 -1.01
CA ALA A 72 -7.41 10.58 -2.09
C ALA A 72 -6.13 11.14 -1.49
N VAL A 73 -4.98 10.56 -1.83
CA VAL A 73 -3.65 11.00 -1.42
C VAL A 73 -3.09 11.89 -2.50
N LEU A 74 -2.70 13.11 -2.15
CA LEU A 74 -2.21 14.12 -3.07
C LEU A 74 -0.71 14.35 -2.85
N ASN A 75 0.04 14.40 -3.94
CA ASN A 75 1.45 14.79 -3.91
C ASN A 75 1.74 15.80 -5.03
N TYR A 76 2.41 16.88 -4.65
CA TYR A 76 2.68 18.01 -5.53
C TYR A 76 4.16 18.02 -5.90
N PHE A 77 4.44 18.10 -7.21
CA PHE A 77 5.78 18.17 -7.75
C PHE A 77 5.80 19.32 -8.77
N SER A 78 6.62 20.31 -8.56
CA SER A 78 6.78 21.50 -9.40
C SER A 78 5.58 21.90 -10.31
N ASP A 79 5.31 21.14 -11.38
CA ASP A 79 4.28 21.40 -12.38
C ASP A 79 3.25 20.26 -12.53
N VAL A 80 3.32 19.25 -11.65
CA VAL A 80 2.47 18.06 -11.68
C VAL A 80 1.91 17.76 -10.31
N MET A 81 0.63 17.38 -10.27
CA MET A 81 -0.04 16.79 -9.12
C MET A 81 -0.34 15.33 -9.41
N MET A 82 0.03 14.46 -8.49
CA MET A 82 -0.33 13.04 -8.50
C MET A 82 -1.37 12.77 -7.43
N ILE A 83 -2.46 12.10 -7.79
CA ILE A 83 -3.58 11.79 -6.91
C ILE A 83 -3.78 10.29 -6.93
N CYS A 84 -3.56 9.64 -5.81
CA CYS A 84 -3.81 8.21 -5.64
C CYS A 84 -5.08 8.00 -4.82
N PHE A 85 -6.04 7.29 -5.37
CA PHE A 85 -7.23 6.85 -4.65
C PHE A 85 -6.94 5.52 -3.97
N ALA A 86 -7.20 5.45 -2.68
CA ALA A 86 -6.82 4.33 -1.84
C ALA A 86 -7.90 3.99 -0.82
N GLU A 87 -7.93 2.74 -0.39
CA GLU A 87 -8.74 2.32 0.75
C GLU A 87 -8.26 3.02 2.03
N PRO A 88 -9.17 3.36 2.95
CA PRO A 88 -8.84 4.19 4.13
C PRO A 88 -7.92 3.50 5.14
N TYR A 89 -7.77 2.17 5.08
CA TYR A 89 -6.88 1.42 5.96
C TYR A 89 -5.40 1.51 5.58
N LEU A 90 -5.08 1.99 4.36
CA LEU A 90 -3.68 2.14 3.95
C LEU A 90 -2.98 3.25 4.75
N PHE A 91 -1.68 3.08 4.93
CA PHE A 91 -0.83 4.12 5.49
C PHE A 91 -0.56 5.21 4.45
N LEU A 92 -1.33 6.29 4.50
CA LEU A 92 -1.36 7.32 3.45
C LEU A 92 0.01 7.98 3.23
N ASP A 93 0.84 8.11 4.27
CA ASP A 93 2.23 8.58 4.16
C ASP A 93 3.11 7.62 3.34
N LYS A 94 2.81 6.31 3.37
CA LYS A 94 3.51 5.30 2.57
C LYS A 94 3.02 5.27 1.13
N VAL A 95 1.71 5.47 0.92
CA VAL A 95 1.16 5.69 -0.43
C VAL A 95 1.81 6.93 -1.05
N ASN A 96 1.93 8.02 -0.28
CA ASN A 96 2.61 9.24 -0.73
C ASN A 96 4.09 9.00 -1.09
N LEU A 97 4.79 8.17 -0.33
CA LEU A 97 6.16 7.75 -0.64
C LEU A 97 6.25 6.99 -1.98
N LYS A 98 5.30 6.10 -2.28
CA LYS A 98 5.21 5.42 -3.59
C LYS A 98 5.02 6.42 -4.73
N LEU A 99 4.15 7.42 -4.57
CA LEU A 99 3.97 8.48 -5.55
C LEU A 99 5.26 9.26 -5.79
N LYS A 100 6.01 9.56 -4.73
CA LYS A 100 7.33 10.19 -4.84
C LYS A 100 8.31 9.35 -5.64
N TRP A 101 8.40 8.05 -5.39
CA TRP A 101 9.27 7.14 -6.16
C TRP A 101 8.89 7.09 -7.64
N ILE A 102 7.60 7.02 -7.95
CA ILE A 102 7.09 7.05 -9.34
C ILE A 102 7.48 8.36 -10.02
N TYR A 103 7.32 9.49 -9.33
CA TYR A 103 7.71 10.78 -9.87
C TYR A 103 9.22 10.86 -10.15
N GLU A 104 10.05 10.58 -9.16
CA GLU A 104 11.51 10.72 -9.25
C GLU A 104 12.12 9.78 -10.29
N ASN A 105 11.59 8.59 -10.44
CA ASN A 105 12.17 7.56 -11.31
C ASN A 105 11.58 7.52 -12.73
N LEU A 106 10.37 8.02 -12.93
CA LEU A 106 9.69 7.98 -14.22
C LEU A 106 9.17 9.35 -14.65
N ILE A 107 8.16 9.89 -13.96
CA ILE A 107 7.40 11.06 -14.44
C ILE A 107 8.26 12.31 -14.56
N GLY A 108 9.07 12.63 -13.55
CA GLY A 108 9.95 13.80 -13.55
C GLY A 108 11.01 13.74 -14.66
N LYS A 109 11.60 12.56 -14.90
CA LYS A 109 12.55 12.34 -15.99
C LYS A 109 11.92 12.56 -17.37
N LYS A 110 10.68 12.05 -17.54
CA LYS A 110 9.92 12.20 -18.78
C LYS A 110 9.55 13.66 -19.04
N LEU A 111 9.10 14.37 -18.01
CA LEU A 111 8.81 15.81 -18.10
C LEU A 111 10.05 16.64 -18.46
N ALA A 112 11.19 16.35 -17.84
CA ALA A 112 12.44 17.02 -18.13
C ALA A 112 12.88 16.83 -19.59
N SER A 113 12.61 15.67 -20.19
CA SER A 113 12.96 15.38 -21.59
C SER A 113 12.06 16.07 -22.62
N LEU A 114 10.81 16.39 -22.26
CA LEU A 114 9.79 16.89 -23.20
C LEU A 114 9.68 18.44 -23.24
N GLY A 115 10.24 19.12 -22.27
CA GLY A 115 10.10 20.57 -22.11
C GLY A 115 8.73 20.99 -21.56
N ALA A 116 8.64 22.26 -21.15
CA ALA A 116 7.44 22.79 -20.52
C ALA A 116 6.24 22.81 -21.49
N GLY A 117 5.09 22.33 -20.99
CA GLY A 117 3.80 22.42 -21.69
C GLY A 117 3.38 21.22 -22.55
N ASN A 118 4.27 20.25 -22.81
CA ASN A 118 3.89 19.07 -23.59
C ASN A 118 3.12 18.05 -22.75
N VAL A 119 2.04 17.49 -23.31
CA VAL A 119 1.33 16.34 -22.79
C VAL A 119 2.02 15.08 -23.33
N PHE A 120 2.20 14.08 -22.49
CA PHE A 120 2.75 12.79 -22.89
C PHE A 120 1.79 11.67 -22.54
N THR A 121 1.93 10.57 -23.26
CA THR A 121 1.28 9.31 -22.90
C THR A 121 2.32 8.36 -22.32
N LEU A 122 1.88 7.50 -21.41
CA LEU A 122 2.72 6.42 -20.89
C LEU A 122 2.76 5.27 -21.91
N THR A 123 3.92 4.61 -22.01
CA THR A 123 4.00 3.32 -22.70
C THR A 123 3.44 2.21 -21.80
N PRO A 124 3.08 1.04 -22.36
CA PRO A 124 2.64 -0.10 -21.55
C PRO A 124 3.65 -0.50 -20.47
N GLU A 125 4.96 -0.42 -20.74
CA GLU A 125 6.02 -0.74 -19.79
C GLU A 125 6.09 0.30 -18.66
N GLU A 126 5.87 1.57 -18.96
CA GLU A 126 5.81 2.65 -17.98
C GLU A 126 4.56 2.53 -17.09
N GLU A 127 3.42 2.13 -17.66
CA GLU A 127 2.22 1.84 -16.89
C GLU A 127 2.42 0.66 -15.96
N MET A 128 3.02 -0.42 -16.45
CA MET A 128 3.36 -1.59 -15.64
C MET A 128 4.34 -1.24 -14.51
N TYR A 129 5.35 -0.39 -14.77
CA TYR A 129 6.26 0.09 -13.73
C TYR A 129 5.51 0.82 -12.61
N ILE A 130 4.54 1.67 -12.93
CA ILE A 130 3.69 2.35 -11.96
C ILE A 130 2.89 1.34 -11.13
N GLU A 131 2.26 0.38 -11.80
CA GLU A 131 1.48 -0.68 -11.13
C GLU A 131 2.35 -1.53 -10.22
N ASP A 132 3.55 -1.90 -10.65
CA ASP A 132 4.50 -2.71 -9.87
C ASP A 132 4.86 -2.04 -8.54
N ILE A 133 5.04 -0.70 -8.53
CA ILE A 133 5.28 0.06 -7.31
C ILE A 133 4.00 0.18 -6.46
N LEU A 134 2.88 0.54 -7.09
CA LEU A 134 1.63 0.77 -6.37
C LEU A 134 1.10 -0.51 -5.70
N PHE A 135 1.24 -1.66 -6.37
CA PHE A 135 0.71 -2.94 -5.91
C PHE A 135 1.74 -3.84 -5.20
N ASP A 136 2.89 -3.29 -4.82
CA ASP A 136 3.92 -4.02 -4.05
C ASP A 136 4.38 -5.31 -4.70
N LYS A 137 4.58 -5.31 -6.03
CA LYS A 137 4.96 -6.51 -6.79
C LYS A 137 6.12 -7.26 -6.16
N ILE A 138 7.17 -6.56 -5.75
CA ILE A 138 8.36 -7.20 -5.15
C ILE A 138 8.02 -7.90 -3.83
N ALA A 139 7.19 -7.28 -2.99
CA ALA A 139 6.74 -7.90 -1.74
C ALA A 139 5.86 -9.13 -2.02
N ARG A 140 4.98 -9.06 -3.01
CA ARG A 140 4.12 -10.18 -3.44
C ARG A 140 4.96 -11.34 -4.00
N LEU A 141 5.92 -11.05 -4.87
CA LEU A 141 6.84 -12.08 -5.39
C LEU A 141 7.62 -12.77 -4.27
N LEU A 142 8.15 -12.00 -3.31
CA LEU A 142 8.82 -12.55 -2.13
C LEU A 142 7.95 -13.54 -1.37
N ILE A 143 6.69 -13.18 -1.13
CA ILE A 143 5.75 -14.03 -0.39
C ILE A 143 5.30 -15.22 -1.23
N ASP A 144 4.99 -15.02 -2.52
CA ASP A 144 4.56 -16.08 -3.41
C ASP A 144 5.61 -17.18 -3.60
N GLU A 145 6.90 -16.80 -3.73
CA GLU A 145 8.02 -17.75 -3.78
C GLU A 145 8.16 -18.63 -2.52
N ARG A 146 7.67 -18.15 -1.38
CA ARG A 146 7.78 -18.83 -0.08
C ARG A 146 6.45 -19.29 0.49
N LYS A 147 5.39 -19.15 -0.30
CA LYS A 147 4.02 -19.38 0.15
C LYS A 147 3.82 -20.77 0.79
N GLU A 148 4.36 -21.81 0.16
CA GLU A 148 4.27 -23.18 0.68
C GLU A 148 5.02 -23.34 2.01
N GLN A 149 6.20 -22.71 2.14
CA GLN A 149 6.98 -22.74 3.37
C GLN A 149 6.28 -21.97 4.49
N ILE A 150 5.69 -20.82 4.17
CA ILE A 150 4.91 -20.01 5.11
C ILE A 150 3.69 -20.79 5.60
N ILE A 151 2.94 -21.40 4.70
CA ILE A 151 1.76 -22.20 5.04
C ILE A 151 2.17 -23.37 5.93
N SER A 152 3.17 -24.16 5.54
CA SER A 152 3.65 -25.31 6.33
C SER A 152 4.10 -24.88 7.73
N ALA A 153 4.82 -23.76 7.84
CA ALA A 153 5.27 -23.22 9.12
C ALA A 153 4.10 -22.75 10.02
N LEU A 154 3.01 -22.23 9.43
CA LEU A 154 1.81 -21.84 10.16
C LEU A 154 0.98 -23.06 10.56
N GLU A 155 0.92 -24.10 9.73
CA GLU A 155 0.29 -25.40 10.05
C GLU A 155 1.00 -26.09 11.22
N ASP A 156 2.31 -25.99 11.32
CA ASP A 156 3.08 -26.54 12.46
C ASP A 156 2.69 -25.94 13.81
N ILE A 157 2.15 -24.70 13.80
CA ILE A 157 1.69 -24.01 15.00
C ILE A 157 0.15 -23.91 15.08
N GLU A 158 -0.59 -24.62 14.22
CA GLU A 158 -2.04 -24.52 14.13
C GLU A 158 -2.77 -24.89 15.43
N LYS A 159 -2.30 -25.94 16.13
CA LYS A 159 -2.82 -26.28 17.45
C LYS A 159 -2.67 -25.18 18.48
N TYR A 160 -1.61 -24.40 18.38
CA TYR A 160 -1.39 -23.22 19.22
C TYR A 160 -2.35 -22.10 18.86
N PHE A 161 -2.61 -21.90 17.57
CA PHE A 161 -3.63 -20.94 17.12
C PHE A 161 -5.02 -21.30 17.64
N ASP A 162 -5.39 -22.59 17.64
CA ASP A 162 -6.67 -23.05 18.16
C ASP A 162 -6.78 -22.86 19.69
N GLN A 163 -5.68 -23.05 20.43
CA GLN A 163 -5.65 -22.85 21.88
C GLN A 163 -5.77 -21.37 22.28
N GLU A 164 -5.30 -20.49 21.43
CA GLU A 164 -5.25 -19.04 21.67
C GLU A 164 -6.31 -18.28 20.87
N ASP A 165 -7.31 -18.97 20.33
CA ASP A 165 -8.43 -18.41 19.56
C ASP A 165 -8.00 -17.43 18.44
N VAL A 166 -6.91 -17.78 17.72
CA VAL A 166 -6.45 -17.01 16.57
C VAL A 166 -7.36 -17.29 15.38
N GLN A 167 -8.12 -16.29 14.97
CA GLN A 167 -9.08 -16.37 13.86
C GLN A 167 -8.45 -16.11 12.51
N GLY A 168 -7.35 -15.36 12.47
CA GLY A 168 -6.68 -15.03 11.23
C GLY A 168 -5.28 -14.49 11.44
N PHE A 169 -4.47 -14.65 10.41
CA PHE A 169 -3.14 -14.09 10.29
C PHE A 169 -2.97 -13.47 8.91
N SER A 170 -2.20 -12.38 8.81
CA SER A 170 -1.81 -11.85 7.51
C SER A 170 -0.41 -11.25 7.50
N ILE A 171 0.15 -11.17 6.30
CA ILE A 171 1.36 -10.42 5.98
C ILE A 171 0.93 -9.25 5.09
N ASN A 172 1.20 -8.04 5.55
CA ASN A 172 0.87 -6.82 4.84
C ASN A 172 2.15 -6.09 4.41
N SER A 173 2.07 -5.36 3.31
CA SER A 173 3.13 -4.47 2.82
C SER A 173 3.36 -3.29 3.77
N PHE A 174 4.43 -2.54 3.51
CA PHE A 174 4.80 -1.34 4.25
C PHE A 174 3.75 -0.20 4.17
N ASP A 175 2.86 -0.21 3.17
CA ASP A 175 1.72 0.69 3.07
C ASP A 175 0.42 0.12 3.65
N ASN A 176 0.50 -1.07 4.24
CA ASN A 176 -0.60 -1.84 4.80
C ASN A 176 -1.46 -2.60 3.78
N SER A 177 -1.08 -2.67 2.51
CA SER A 177 -1.75 -3.56 1.54
C SER A 177 -1.62 -5.02 1.97
N VAL A 178 -2.71 -5.78 1.94
CA VAL A 178 -2.70 -7.21 2.23
C VAL A 178 -1.96 -7.96 1.12
N ILE A 179 -0.94 -8.75 1.47
CA ILE A 179 -0.18 -9.58 0.54
C ILE A 179 -0.54 -11.04 0.69
N PHE A 180 -0.69 -11.49 1.92
CA PHE A 180 -0.99 -12.88 2.26
C PHE A 180 -1.95 -12.94 3.44
N SER A 181 -2.88 -13.89 3.41
CA SER A 181 -3.79 -14.16 4.52
C SER A 181 -3.90 -15.67 4.79
N TYR A 182 -4.04 -16.03 6.06
CA TYR A 182 -4.19 -17.40 6.55
C TYR A 182 -5.34 -17.48 7.53
N ARG A 183 -6.20 -18.51 7.45
CA ARG A 183 -7.45 -18.71 8.22
C ARG A 183 -8.56 -17.67 8.00
N ILE A 184 -8.27 -16.55 7.34
CA ILE A 184 -9.24 -15.51 7.01
C ILE A 184 -9.16 -15.16 5.52
N LYS A 185 -10.28 -14.86 4.88
CA LYS A 185 -10.30 -14.43 3.50
C LYS A 185 -9.82 -12.99 3.39
N GLU A 186 -9.09 -12.69 2.31
CA GLU A 186 -8.54 -11.34 2.06
C GLU A 186 -9.63 -10.26 2.16
N GLN A 187 -10.81 -10.48 1.57
CA GLN A 187 -11.91 -9.51 1.60
C GLN A 187 -12.45 -9.27 3.02
N GLU A 188 -12.54 -10.29 3.85
CA GLU A 188 -12.97 -10.16 5.25
C GLU A 188 -11.93 -9.38 6.05
N LEU A 189 -10.65 -9.68 5.83
CA LEU A 189 -9.54 -8.96 6.44
C LEU A 189 -9.54 -7.48 6.03
N GLU A 190 -9.68 -7.16 4.73
CA GLU A 190 -9.75 -5.78 4.26
C GLU A 190 -10.90 -5.01 4.91
N ASN A 191 -12.06 -5.63 5.06
CA ASN A 191 -13.20 -5.03 5.78
C ASN A 191 -12.86 -4.74 7.25
N LEU A 192 -12.16 -5.68 7.92
CA LEU A 192 -11.69 -5.50 9.28
C LEU A 192 -10.71 -4.34 9.42
N LEU A 193 -9.73 -4.27 8.52
CA LEU A 193 -8.74 -3.20 8.48
C LEU A 193 -9.40 -1.84 8.22
N CYS A 194 -10.42 -1.78 7.37
CA CYS A 194 -11.22 -0.58 7.16
C CYS A 194 -11.91 -0.13 8.45
N ASN A 195 -12.51 -1.05 9.21
CA ASN A 195 -13.17 -0.76 10.48
C ASN A 195 -12.16 -0.35 11.58
N MET A 196 -10.94 -0.88 11.52
CA MET A 196 -9.86 -0.47 12.41
C MET A 196 -9.48 1.00 12.20
N GLY A 197 -9.66 1.53 10.99
CA GLY A 197 -9.26 2.89 10.63
C GLY A 197 -7.74 3.05 10.52
N LYS A 198 -7.24 4.29 10.61
CA LYS A 198 -5.80 4.56 10.46
C LYS A 198 -4.97 3.84 11.52
N GLY A 199 -4.07 2.98 11.07
CA GLY A 199 -3.01 2.42 11.89
C GLY A 199 -1.97 3.48 12.27
N GLY A 200 -1.31 3.30 13.41
CA GLY A 200 -0.16 4.11 13.80
C GLY A 200 1.14 3.57 13.19
N ARG A 201 2.20 4.39 13.15
CA ARG A 201 3.54 3.89 12.84
C ARG A 201 4.01 2.96 13.94
N VAL A 202 4.51 1.79 13.57
CA VAL A 202 5.03 0.78 14.48
C VAL A 202 6.54 0.71 14.33
N LYS A 203 7.26 0.82 15.44
CA LYS A 203 8.71 0.56 15.48
C LYS A 203 8.96 -0.94 15.38
N ASP A 204 10.20 -1.31 15.05
CA ASP A 204 10.62 -2.71 15.05
C ASP A 204 10.27 -3.34 16.41
N TRP A 205 9.56 -4.47 16.40
CA TRP A 205 9.12 -5.22 17.59
C TRP A 205 8.09 -4.52 18.50
N GLU A 206 7.60 -3.35 18.13
CA GLU A 206 6.46 -2.74 18.80
C GLU A 206 5.19 -3.47 18.39
N LEU A 207 4.39 -3.84 19.39
CA LEU A 207 3.07 -4.43 19.19
C LEU A 207 2.01 -3.35 19.38
N GLN A 208 1.17 -3.17 18.36
CA GLN A 208 -0.03 -2.35 18.47
C GLN A 208 -1.27 -3.21 18.32
N TYR A 209 -2.35 -2.82 18.98
CA TYR A 209 -3.63 -3.51 18.88
C TYR A 209 -4.79 -2.52 18.90
N LYS A 210 -5.89 -2.91 18.27
CA LYS A 210 -7.15 -2.17 18.27
C LYS A 210 -8.33 -3.12 18.35
N PRO A 211 -9.31 -2.85 19.24
CA PRO A 211 -10.57 -3.55 19.21
C PRO A 211 -11.38 -3.09 17.98
N VAL A 212 -12.03 -4.04 17.32
CA VAL A 212 -12.99 -3.82 16.23
C VAL A 212 -14.25 -4.59 16.52
N TRP A 213 -15.40 -4.09 16.06
CA TRP A 213 -16.68 -4.74 16.24
C TRP A 213 -17.19 -5.24 14.89
N ILE A 214 -17.55 -6.54 14.84
CA ILE A 214 -18.15 -7.14 13.66
C ILE A 214 -19.39 -7.89 14.15
N ASP A 215 -20.53 -7.54 13.59
CA ASP A 215 -21.81 -8.18 13.94
C ASP A 215 -22.03 -8.28 15.45
N LYS A 216 -21.68 -7.21 16.20
CA LYS A 216 -21.76 -7.11 17.66
C LYS A 216 -20.76 -8.00 18.44
N THR A 217 -19.86 -8.69 17.76
CA THR A 217 -18.77 -9.44 18.40
C THR A 217 -17.51 -8.58 18.41
N PRO A 218 -16.88 -8.39 19.58
CA PRO A 218 -15.61 -7.69 19.67
C PRO A 218 -14.48 -8.60 19.19
N TRP A 219 -13.61 -8.06 18.36
CA TRP A 219 -12.37 -8.70 17.90
C TRP A 219 -11.19 -7.82 18.23
N LEU A 220 -10.03 -8.42 18.40
CA LEU A 220 -8.79 -7.70 18.60
C LEU A 220 -7.91 -7.89 17.37
N ILE A 221 -7.62 -6.79 16.66
CA ILE A 221 -6.62 -6.78 15.60
C ILE A 221 -5.32 -6.28 16.20
N SER A 222 -4.30 -7.12 16.14
CA SER A 222 -2.97 -6.80 16.64
C SER A 222 -1.96 -6.87 15.50
N TYR A 223 -1.02 -5.94 15.46
CA TYR A 223 -0.03 -5.90 14.41
C TYR A 223 1.33 -5.42 14.92
N THR A 224 2.36 -5.91 14.26
CA THR A 224 3.75 -5.56 14.52
C THR A 224 4.53 -5.41 13.23
N ASN A 225 5.58 -4.61 13.27
CA ASN A 225 6.57 -4.58 12.23
C ASN A 225 7.36 -5.91 12.27
N SER A 226 7.34 -6.67 11.20
CA SER A 226 8.13 -7.88 11.11
C SER A 226 9.62 -7.54 10.93
N ALA A 227 10.50 -8.48 11.27
CA ALA A 227 11.94 -8.31 11.00
C ALA A 227 12.27 -8.41 9.50
N VAL A 228 11.29 -8.72 8.65
CA VAL A 228 11.46 -8.84 7.21
C VAL A 228 11.45 -7.45 6.59
N LYS A 229 12.52 -7.12 5.88
CA LYS A 229 12.70 -5.83 5.21
C LYS A 229 12.99 -6.03 3.73
N ILE A 230 12.41 -5.17 2.90
CA ILE A 230 12.59 -5.20 1.45
C ILE A 230 13.44 -3.99 1.05
N PRO A 231 14.57 -4.20 0.33
CA PRO A 231 15.37 -3.08 -0.17
C PRO A 231 14.57 -2.19 -1.11
N VAL A 232 14.56 -0.89 -0.86
CA VAL A 232 13.86 0.09 -1.71
C VAL A 232 14.44 0.11 -3.12
N SER A 233 15.75 -0.12 -3.25
CA SER A 233 16.40 -0.24 -4.56
C SER A 233 15.77 -1.35 -5.42
N SER A 234 15.35 -2.46 -4.81
CA SER A 234 14.67 -3.55 -5.52
C SER A 234 13.28 -3.15 -6.01
N ILE A 235 12.54 -2.39 -5.20
CA ILE A 235 11.21 -1.87 -5.57
C ILE A 235 11.31 -0.91 -6.76
N ILE A 236 12.24 0.05 -6.68
CA ILE A 236 12.39 1.11 -7.70
C ILE A 236 13.01 0.58 -8.99
N SER A 237 14.00 -0.32 -8.89
CA SER A 237 14.64 -0.90 -10.07
C SER A 237 13.79 -1.97 -10.76
N ASN A 238 12.66 -2.31 -10.14
CA ASN A 238 11.81 -3.42 -10.59
C ASN A 238 12.63 -4.71 -10.83
N GLY A 239 13.60 -4.95 -9.93
CA GLY A 239 14.52 -6.08 -10.00
C GLY A 239 15.65 -5.96 -11.03
N LYS A 240 15.73 -4.90 -11.83
CA LYS A 240 16.86 -4.69 -12.75
C LYS A 240 18.11 -4.25 -11.96
N GLU A 241 19.28 -4.72 -12.38
CA GLU A 241 20.55 -4.31 -11.78
C GLU A 241 20.71 -2.78 -11.75
N LYS A 242 21.30 -2.29 -10.66
CA LYS A 242 21.48 -0.88 -10.34
C LYS A 242 21.98 -0.06 -11.54
N SER A 243 21.18 0.83 -12.06
CA SER A 243 21.68 2.04 -12.70
C SER A 243 22.47 2.82 -11.63
N GLN A 244 23.71 3.17 -11.93
CA GLN A 244 24.70 3.78 -10.99
C GLN A 244 24.33 5.18 -10.45
N THR A 245 23.09 5.60 -10.56
CA THR A 245 22.61 6.95 -10.19
C THR A 245 21.55 6.95 -9.09
N ALA A 246 21.44 5.89 -8.27
CA ALA A 246 20.63 5.97 -7.07
C ALA A 246 21.34 6.88 -6.05
N GLU A 247 21.09 8.20 -6.15
CA GLU A 247 21.31 9.10 -5.03
C GLU A 247 20.66 8.47 -3.80
N GLN A 248 21.37 8.51 -2.67
CA GLN A 248 20.98 7.89 -1.40
C GLN A 248 19.52 8.18 -1.07
N LEU A 249 18.65 7.22 -1.29
CA LEU A 249 17.26 7.30 -0.86
C LEU A 249 17.24 7.26 0.68
N PRO A 250 16.44 8.10 1.34
CA PRO A 250 16.41 8.22 2.80
C PRO A 250 15.91 6.94 3.52
N TYR A 251 15.49 5.94 2.79
CA TYR A 251 15.07 4.63 3.29
C TYR A 251 15.72 3.54 2.45
N GLU A 252 16.71 2.86 3.01
CA GLU A 252 17.37 1.74 2.34
C GLU A 252 16.46 0.50 2.25
N GLU A 253 15.54 0.35 3.21
CA GLU A 253 14.65 -0.80 3.34
C GLU A 253 13.26 -0.41 3.86
N VAL A 254 12.23 -1.16 3.46
CA VAL A 254 10.85 -1.04 3.97
C VAL A 254 10.41 -2.33 4.63
N PRO A 255 9.67 -2.26 5.76
CA PRO A 255 9.25 -3.44 6.49
C PRO A 255 8.01 -4.10 5.87
N LEU A 256 7.80 -5.39 6.17
CA LEU A 256 6.48 -6.02 6.15
C LEU A 256 5.85 -5.97 7.53
N TYR A 257 4.52 -6.02 7.60
CA TYR A 257 3.77 -6.08 8.84
C TYR A 257 3.09 -7.43 9.02
N TYR A 258 3.10 -7.95 10.24
CA TYR A 258 2.32 -9.13 10.62
C TYR A 258 1.07 -8.68 11.37
N TYR A 259 -0.07 -9.19 10.98
CA TYR A 259 -1.35 -8.98 11.62
C TYR A 259 -1.89 -10.28 12.16
N ILE A 260 -2.47 -10.25 13.35
CA ILE A 260 -3.27 -11.32 13.91
C ILE A 260 -4.64 -10.79 14.32
N ILE A 261 -5.64 -11.66 14.18
CA ILE A 261 -7.01 -11.40 14.58
C ILE A 261 -7.36 -12.44 15.62
N THR A 262 -7.72 -11.98 16.81
CA THR A 262 -7.99 -12.85 17.97
C THR A 262 -9.26 -12.44 18.67
N ASP A 263 -9.76 -13.28 19.57
CA ASP A 263 -10.69 -12.85 20.59
C ASP A 263 -10.03 -11.81 21.52
N THR A 264 -10.86 -11.06 22.24
CA THR A 264 -10.41 -9.97 23.14
C THR A 264 -9.67 -10.48 24.37
N ASP A 265 -9.84 -11.76 24.73
CA ASP A 265 -9.23 -12.35 25.93
C ASP A 265 -7.86 -13.01 25.68
N CYS A 266 -7.36 -12.92 24.44
CA CYS A 266 -6.10 -13.55 24.03
C CYS A 266 -4.84 -12.86 24.57
N SER A 267 -3.82 -13.67 24.84
CA SER A 267 -2.47 -13.22 25.17
C SER A 267 -1.65 -12.94 23.92
N ILE A 268 -1.76 -11.72 23.36
CA ILE A 268 -1.21 -11.37 22.04
C ILE A 268 0.32 -11.49 21.96
N GLY A 269 1.05 -11.07 23.02
CA GLY A 269 2.51 -11.05 23.02
C GLY A 269 3.15 -12.41 22.70
N PRO A 270 2.81 -13.48 23.43
CA PRO A 270 3.29 -14.83 23.17
C PRO A 270 2.97 -15.34 21.76
N ILE A 271 1.77 -15.02 21.25
CA ILE A 271 1.34 -15.43 19.88
C ILE A 271 2.24 -14.76 18.83
N MET A 272 2.44 -13.44 18.92
CA MET A 272 3.32 -12.71 18.00
C MET A 272 4.76 -13.18 18.08
N GLU A 273 5.26 -13.47 19.27
CA GLU A 273 6.61 -14.03 19.44
C GLU A 273 6.72 -15.41 18.78
N LYS A 274 5.72 -16.26 18.96
CA LYS A 274 5.68 -17.58 18.33
C LYS A 274 5.67 -17.48 16.81
N ILE A 275 4.83 -16.62 16.23
CA ILE A 275 4.76 -16.36 14.78
C ILE A 275 6.10 -15.85 14.27
N ASN A 276 6.69 -14.85 14.93
CA ASN A 276 7.98 -14.30 14.51
C ASN A 276 9.09 -15.35 14.52
N ARG A 277 9.19 -16.17 15.56
CA ARG A 277 10.17 -17.26 15.63
C ARG A 277 9.96 -18.31 14.55
N THR A 278 8.70 -18.58 14.19
CA THR A 278 8.34 -19.58 13.19
C THR A 278 8.62 -19.09 11.77
N LEU A 279 8.30 -17.84 11.46
CA LEU A 279 8.46 -17.29 10.12
C LEU A 279 9.84 -16.68 9.84
N HIS A 280 10.54 -16.19 10.87
CA HIS A 280 11.84 -15.55 10.67
C HIS A 280 12.86 -16.39 9.87
N PRO A 281 13.03 -17.71 10.12
CA PRO A 281 13.98 -18.52 9.34
C PRO A 281 13.68 -18.57 7.84
N ILE A 282 12.40 -18.41 7.44
CA ILE A 282 11.99 -18.44 6.03
C ILE A 282 12.54 -17.25 5.25
N PHE A 283 12.83 -16.14 5.95
CA PHE A 283 13.24 -14.87 5.35
C PHE A 283 14.71 -14.49 5.57
N VAL A 284 15.45 -15.20 6.45
CA VAL A 284 16.86 -14.85 6.82
C VAL A 284 17.80 -14.90 5.63
N ASP A 285 17.61 -15.85 4.71
CA ASP A 285 18.50 -16.07 3.55
C ASP A 285 18.02 -15.35 2.29
N TYR A 286 17.14 -14.34 2.45
CA TYR A 286 16.55 -13.66 1.30
C TYR A 286 17.57 -12.82 0.53
N LYS A 287 17.87 -13.27 -0.68
CA LYS A 287 18.41 -12.44 -1.77
C LYS A 287 17.38 -12.39 -2.87
N ILE A 288 16.97 -11.20 -3.28
CA ILE A 288 16.11 -11.03 -4.46
C ILE A 288 16.88 -11.58 -5.66
N ASP A 289 16.44 -12.72 -6.18
CA ASP A 289 16.96 -13.25 -7.43
C ASP A 289 16.32 -12.48 -8.59
N ALA A 290 16.99 -11.41 -9.00
CA ALA A 290 16.54 -10.54 -10.08
C ALA A 290 16.33 -11.30 -11.41
N SER A 291 16.92 -12.50 -11.56
CA SER A 291 16.75 -13.31 -12.78
C SER A 291 15.38 -13.98 -12.89
N LYS A 292 14.62 -14.07 -11.79
CA LYS A 292 13.26 -14.64 -11.76
C LYS A 292 12.16 -13.61 -11.98
N ILE A 293 12.52 -12.35 -12.13
CA ILE A 293 11.59 -11.30 -12.51
C ILE A 293 11.53 -11.32 -14.04
N ASP A 294 10.94 -12.39 -14.59
CA ASP A 294 10.70 -12.50 -16.03
C ASP A 294 9.69 -11.42 -16.43
N PHE A 295 10.19 -10.45 -17.18
CA PHE A 295 9.36 -9.62 -18.01
C PHE A 295 9.22 -10.36 -19.36
N GLU A 296 8.15 -11.09 -19.55
CA GLU A 296 7.74 -11.43 -20.91
C GLU A 296 7.42 -10.12 -21.64
N PHE A 297 8.29 -9.77 -22.59
CA PHE A 297 8.10 -8.66 -23.53
C PHE A 297 7.20 -9.07 -24.68
#